data_b6b79e770e3fcbe72959ff75a5c52e11
#
_entry.id   b6b79e770e3fcbe72959ff75a5c52e11
#
_cell.length_a   1.000
_cell.length_b   1.000
_cell.length_c   1.000
_cell.angle_alpha   90.00
_cell.angle_beta   90.00
_cell.angle_gamma   90.00
#
_symmetry.space_group_name_H-M   'P 1'
#
loop_
_entity.id
_entity.type
_entity.pdbx_description
1 polymer ?
#
loop_
_entity_poly.entity_id
_entity_poly.type
_entity_poly.pdbx_seq_one_letter_code
_entity_poly.pdbx_strand_id
1 'polypeptide(L)'
;IDRRTSVPRVRFTTSHPFDANVRLFEAIRECRSVCGCLHLPVQSGSNRILRSMRRGYTREAYLDKIAQLRTLVPDISLSTDIIVGFPGERDDDFRQTASLMREVGYDNAYIFKYSPRPGTDAAAREDDVPREVKEERNQALLALQDEVSLARHRRLEGRTVEALIEEAGKRQGQLFGRTRGNHGVIIDGAVSLF
;
A
#
# COMPACT_ATOMS: atom_id res chain seq x y z
N ILE A 1 -15.50 18.41 2.60
CA ILE A 1 -15.25 17.96 3.99
C ILE A 1 -14.35 18.98 4.68
N ASP A 2 -13.16 19.22 4.17
CA ASP A 2 -12.12 20.05 4.80
C ASP A 2 -12.61 21.45 5.26
N ARG A 3 -13.41 22.13 4.43
CA ARG A 3 -13.95 23.46 4.72
C ARG A 3 -15.29 23.47 5.47
N ARG A 4 -15.93 22.31 5.62
CA ARG A 4 -17.31 22.20 6.15
C ARG A 4 -17.42 21.37 7.41
N THR A 5 -16.33 20.78 7.89
CA THR A 5 -16.31 19.92 9.07
C THR A 5 -15.09 20.19 9.92
N SER A 6 -15.19 19.91 11.20
CA SER A 6 -14.07 19.94 12.16
C SER A 6 -13.31 18.60 12.22
N VAL A 7 -13.53 17.69 11.27
CA VAL A 7 -12.84 16.40 11.24
C VAL A 7 -11.34 16.61 11.04
N PRO A 8 -10.49 16.23 11.99
CA PRO A 8 -9.06 16.54 11.94
C PRO A 8 -8.28 15.66 10.95
N ARG A 9 -8.78 14.44 10.67
CA ARG A 9 -8.12 13.47 9.80
C ARG A 9 -9.11 12.72 8.93
N VAL A 10 -8.87 12.77 7.64
CA VAL A 10 -9.60 12.00 6.62
C VAL A 10 -8.62 11.05 5.94
N ARG A 11 -8.89 9.76 5.99
CA ARG A 11 -8.20 8.71 5.25
C ARG A 11 -9.18 8.07 4.29
N PHE A 12 -8.73 7.72 3.12
CA PHE A 12 -9.53 6.99 2.13
C PHE A 12 -8.66 6.00 1.38
N THR A 13 -9.30 5.01 0.81
CA THR A 13 -8.65 4.02 -0.05
C THR A 13 -9.15 4.22 -1.48
N THR A 14 -8.27 4.02 -2.45
CA THR A 14 -8.67 3.93 -3.85
C THR A 14 -8.86 2.46 -4.20
N SER A 15 -9.89 2.16 -4.98
CA SER A 15 -10.15 0.79 -5.42
C SER A 15 -9.35 0.42 -6.67
N HIS A 16 -8.95 1.42 -7.47
CA HIS A 16 -8.29 1.19 -8.74
C HIS A 16 -7.32 2.33 -9.11
N PRO A 17 -6.08 2.01 -9.58
CA PRO A 17 -5.11 3.04 -10.00
C PRO A 17 -5.60 3.92 -11.15
N PHE A 18 -6.53 3.45 -11.96
CA PHE A 18 -7.09 4.24 -13.06
C PHE A 18 -7.77 5.52 -12.55
N ASP A 19 -8.46 5.46 -11.41
CA ASP A 19 -9.20 6.57 -10.84
C ASP A 19 -8.31 7.58 -10.11
N ALA A 20 -7.07 7.19 -9.77
CA ALA A 20 -6.09 8.08 -9.18
C ALA A 20 -5.54 9.05 -10.24
N ASN A 21 -5.89 10.32 -10.11
CA ASN A 21 -5.54 11.38 -11.06
C ASN A 21 -4.96 12.61 -10.33
N VAL A 22 -4.45 13.57 -11.10
CA VAL A 22 -3.80 14.78 -10.58
C VAL A 22 -4.71 15.57 -9.61
N ARG A 23 -6.02 15.65 -9.90
CA ARG A 23 -6.98 16.35 -9.01
C ARG A 23 -7.06 15.72 -7.63
N LEU A 24 -6.99 14.38 -7.55
CA LEU A 24 -6.90 13.66 -6.28
C LEU A 24 -5.59 13.98 -5.56
N PHE A 25 -4.46 14.02 -6.28
CA PHE A 25 -3.15 14.32 -5.70
C PHE A 25 -3.07 15.76 -5.19
N GLU A 26 -3.63 16.71 -5.93
CA GLU A 26 -3.79 18.10 -5.49
C GLU A 26 -4.65 18.19 -4.23
N ALA A 27 -5.76 17.46 -4.17
CA ALA A 27 -6.61 17.44 -2.97
C ALA A 27 -5.87 16.88 -1.74
N ILE A 28 -5.02 15.84 -1.91
CA ILE A 28 -4.17 15.33 -0.82
C ILE A 28 -3.19 16.40 -0.35
N ARG A 29 -2.61 17.17 -1.27
CA ARG A 29 -1.67 18.26 -0.94
C ARG A 29 -2.35 19.44 -0.25
N GLU A 30 -3.53 19.85 -0.74
CA GLU A 30 -4.16 21.14 -0.37
C GLU A 30 -5.12 21.03 0.82
N CYS A 31 -5.76 19.87 1.00
CA CYS A 31 -6.72 19.68 2.07
C CYS A 31 -6.04 19.32 3.38
N ARG A 32 -6.10 20.21 4.36
CA ARG A 32 -5.46 20.04 5.67
C ARG A 32 -5.90 18.80 6.42
N SER A 33 -7.18 18.45 6.34
CA SER A 33 -7.72 17.25 7.01
C SER A 33 -7.34 15.95 6.32
N VAL A 34 -6.98 15.96 5.03
CA VAL A 34 -6.61 14.77 4.30
C VAL A 34 -5.21 14.31 4.73
N CYS A 35 -5.11 13.06 5.13
CA CYS A 35 -3.86 12.45 5.55
C CYS A 35 -2.94 12.18 4.35
N GLY A 36 -1.62 12.35 4.54
CA GLY A 36 -0.59 12.08 3.54
C GLY A 36 -0.33 10.58 3.36
N CYS A 37 -1.36 9.81 3.12
CA CYS A 37 -1.28 8.38 2.83
C CYS A 37 -2.27 8.01 1.73
N LEU A 38 -1.87 7.12 0.83
CA LEU A 38 -2.72 6.62 -0.24
C LEU A 38 -2.54 5.12 -0.41
N HIS A 39 -3.67 4.40 -0.42
CA HIS A 39 -3.70 3.00 -0.81
C HIS A 39 -4.00 2.91 -2.31
N LEU A 40 -3.08 2.32 -3.08
CA LEU A 40 -3.15 2.25 -4.54
C LEU A 40 -2.82 0.83 -5.03
N PRO A 41 -3.83 -0.05 -5.13
CA PRO A 41 -3.66 -1.48 -5.43
C PRO A 41 -3.09 -1.73 -6.83
N VAL A 42 -1.85 -2.21 -6.94
CA VAL A 42 -1.22 -2.53 -8.25
C VAL A 42 -1.53 -3.94 -8.73
N GLN A 43 -1.72 -4.87 -7.83
CA GLN A 43 -1.99 -6.29 -8.04
C GLN A 43 -0.81 -7.11 -8.60
N SER A 44 -0.06 -6.63 -9.57
CA SER A 44 1.12 -7.29 -10.14
C SER A 44 2.08 -6.26 -10.75
N GLY A 45 3.35 -6.57 -10.78
CA GLY A 45 4.37 -5.79 -11.49
C GLY A 45 4.58 -6.21 -12.94
N SER A 46 3.91 -7.26 -13.41
CA SER A 46 4.01 -7.77 -14.78
C SER A 46 2.88 -7.24 -15.66
N ASN A 47 3.23 -6.60 -16.78
CA ASN A 47 2.25 -6.16 -17.78
C ASN A 47 1.43 -7.31 -18.36
N ARG A 48 2.02 -8.51 -18.45
CA ARG A 48 1.33 -9.71 -18.92
C ARG A 48 0.23 -10.13 -17.94
N ILE A 49 0.55 -10.15 -16.66
CA ILE A 49 -0.41 -10.50 -15.60
C ILE A 49 -1.46 -9.39 -15.42
N LEU A 50 -1.08 -8.13 -15.46
CA LEU A 50 -2.03 -7.00 -15.40
C LEU A 50 -3.08 -7.07 -16.52
N ARG A 51 -2.65 -7.36 -17.77
CA ARG A 51 -3.59 -7.61 -18.88
C ARG A 51 -4.49 -8.80 -18.62
N SER A 52 -3.92 -9.89 -18.08
CA SER A 52 -4.64 -11.11 -17.74
C SER A 52 -5.68 -10.89 -16.65
N MET A 53 -5.41 -9.99 -15.71
CA MET A 53 -6.31 -9.51 -14.66
C MET A 53 -7.31 -8.43 -15.16
N ARG A 54 -7.23 -8.01 -16.43
CA ARG A 54 -8.04 -6.93 -17.03
C ARG A 54 -7.92 -5.60 -16.28
N ARG A 55 -6.70 -5.23 -15.85
CA ARG A 55 -6.50 -4.02 -15.03
C ARG A 55 -6.53 -2.71 -15.82
N GLY A 56 -6.38 -2.73 -17.15
CA GLY A 56 -6.50 -1.54 -17.99
C GLY A 56 -5.36 -0.53 -17.89
N TYR A 57 -4.26 -0.88 -17.21
CA TYR A 57 -3.03 -0.09 -17.11
C TYR A 57 -1.79 -0.98 -17.18
N THR A 58 -0.63 -0.36 -17.42
CA THR A 58 0.67 -1.02 -17.43
C THR A 58 1.48 -0.66 -16.17
N ARG A 59 2.55 -1.41 -15.93
CA ARG A 59 3.55 -1.11 -14.89
C ARG A 59 4.09 0.32 -15.05
N GLU A 60 4.44 0.71 -16.27
CA GLU A 60 5.01 2.01 -16.58
C GLU A 60 4.02 3.13 -16.24
N ALA A 61 2.77 3.00 -16.69
CA ALA A 61 1.71 3.96 -16.38
C ALA A 61 1.43 4.07 -14.88
N TYR A 62 1.59 2.97 -14.14
CA TYR A 62 1.48 2.97 -12.67
C TYR A 62 2.66 3.72 -12.03
N LEU A 63 3.89 3.46 -12.48
CA LEU A 63 5.10 4.15 -11.99
C LEU A 63 5.04 5.65 -12.27
N ASP A 64 4.57 6.06 -13.45
CA ASP A 64 4.37 7.47 -13.80
C ASP A 64 3.39 8.15 -12.86
N LYS A 65 2.29 7.48 -12.47
CA LYS A 65 1.36 7.99 -11.45
C LYS A 65 2.03 8.17 -10.09
N ILE A 66 2.83 7.21 -9.66
CA ILE A 66 3.60 7.31 -8.40
C ILE A 66 4.57 8.49 -8.45
N ALA A 67 5.27 8.68 -9.57
CA ALA A 67 6.19 9.80 -9.75
C ALA A 67 5.46 11.15 -9.67
N GLN A 68 4.33 11.30 -10.37
CA GLN A 68 3.48 12.49 -10.31
C GLN A 68 2.98 12.76 -8.87
N LEU A 69 2.48 11.73 -8.20
CA LEU A 69 2.01 11.83 -6.81
C LEU A 69 3.14 12.30 -5.88
N ARG A 70 4.32 11.72 -5.97
CA ARG A 70 5.49 12.10 -5.16
C ARG A 70 6.04 13.49 -5.48
N THR A 71 5.88 13.97 -6.71
CA THR A 71 6.20 15.36 -7.07
C THR A 71 5.28 16.35 -6.34
N LEU A 72 4.00 16.03 -6.20
CA LEU A 72 3.02 16.89 -5.53
C LEU A 72 3.02 16.72 -4.01
N VAL A 73 3.25 15.50 -3.53
CA VAL A 73 3.26 15.11 -2.11
C VAL A 73 4.50 14.27 -1.81
N PRO A 74 5.69 14.87 -1.63
CA PRO A 74 6.97 14.16 -1.53
C PRO A 74 7.03 13.10 -0.41
N ASP A 75 6.43 13.38 0.73
CA ASP A 75 6.42 12.50 1.91
C ASP A 75 5.20 11.56 1.95
N ILE A 76 4.49 11.37 0.82
CA ILE A 76 3.33 10.48 0.75
C ILE A 76 3.69 9.05 1.19
N SER A 77 2.90 8.51 2.10
CA SER A 77 2.95 7.10 2.47
C SER A 77 2.08 6.29 1.50
N LEU A 78 2.62 5.21 0.97
CA LEU A 78 1.97 4.38 -0.03
C LEU A 78 1.74 2.96 0.47
N SER A 79 0.53 2.46 0.26
CA SER A 79 0.23 1.04 0.41
C SER A 79 -0.41 0.47 -0.85
N THR A 80 -0.33 -0.85 -1.01
CA THR A 80 -0.81 -1.54 -2.19
C THR A 80 -1.32 -2.94 -1.87
N ASP A 81 -2.05 -3.54 -2.81
CA ASP A 81 -2.36 -4.97 -2.83
C ASP A 81 -1.58 -5.65 -3.95
N ILE A 82 -1.11 -6.86 -3.69
CA ILE A 82 -0.41 -7.72 -4.64
C ILE A 82 -0.99 -9.13 -4.55
N ILE A 83 -1.19 -9.76 -5.70
CA ILE A 83 -1.62 -11.15 -5.81
C ILE A 83 -0.51 -11.95 -6.47
N VAL A 84 -0.04 -13.00 -5.80
CA VAL A 84 0.93 -13.96 -6.34
C VAL A 84 0.22 -15.25 -6.76
N GLY A 85 0.79 -15.93 -7.75
CA GLY A 85 0.26 -17.19 -8.25
C GLY A 85 -1.07 -17.04 -8.99
N PHE A 86 -1.28 -15.90 -9.65
CA PHE A 86 -2.41 -15.75 -10.57
C PHE A 86 -2.27 -16.75 -11.73
N PRO A 87 -3.38 -17.32 -12.27
CA PRO A 87 -3.32 -18.29 -13.37
C PRO A 87 -2.42 -17.84 -14.51
N GLY A 88 -1.43 -18.67 -14.84
CA GLY A 88 -0.41 -18.40 -15.83
C GLY A 88 0.77 -17.56 -15.37
N GLU A 89 0.89 -17.18 -14.09
CA GLU A 89 2.03 -16.43 -13.59
C GLU A 89 3.33 -17.27 -13.64
N ARG A 90 4.36 -16.73 -14.30
CA ARG A 90 5.70 -17.35 -14.42
C ARG A 90 6.68 -16.68 -13.47
N ASP A 91 7.85 -17.27 -13.29
CA ASP A 91 8.90 -16.71 -12.44
C ASP A 91 9.36 -15.33 -12.89
N ASP A 92 9.33 -15.07 -14.20
CA ASP A 92 9.65 -13.75 -14.72
C ASP A 92 8.62 -12.68 -14.31
N ASP A 93 7.35 -13.02 -14.32
CA ASP A 93 6.27 -12.12 -13.85
C ASP A 93 6.40 -11.83 -12.35
N PHE A 94 6.72 -12.87 -11.58
CA PHE A 94 6.99 -12.73 -10.15
C PHE A 94 8.20 -11.81 -9.89
N ARG A 95 9.31 -12.00 -10.62
CA ARG A 95 10.50 -11.13 -10.52
C ARG A 95 10.17 -9.67 -10.85
N GLN A 96 9.34 -9.43 -11.87
CA GLN A 96 8.87 -8.08 -12.19
C GLN A 96 8.04 -7.47 -11.05
N THR A 97 7.22 -8.26 -10.37
CA THR A 97 6.45 -7.80 -9.20
C THR A 97 7.37 -7.46 -8.03
N ALA A 98 8.35 -8.30 -7.72
CA ALA A 98 9.35 -8.01 -6.69
C ALA A 98 10.19 -6.75 -7.03
N SER A 99 10.57 -6.59 -8.29
CA SER A 99 11.27 -5.40 -8.79
C SER A 99 10.44 -4.13 -8.62
N LEU A 100 9.13 -4.18 -8.93
CA LEU A 100 8.23 -3.05 -8.72
C LEU A 100 8.14 -2.64 -7.25
N MET A 101 8.06 -3.61 -6.34
CA MET A 101 8.01 -3.32 -4.90
C MET A 101 9.25 -2.56 -4.42
N ARG A 102 10.45 -2.96 -4.88
CA ARG A 102 11.70 -2.25 -4.56
C ARG A 102 11.72 -0.84 -5.13
N GLU A 103 11.31 -0.70 -6.40
CA GLU A 103 11.31 0.58 -7.12
C GLU A 103 10.35 1.60 -6.51
N VAL A 104 9.12 1.17 -6.20
CA VAL A 104 8.13 2.03 -5.56
C VAL A 104 8.48 2.28 -4.09
N GLY A 105 8.97 1.29 -3.36
CA GLY A 105 9.24 1.44 -1.93
C GLY A 105 7.96 1.73 -1.16
N TYR A 106 7.07 0.76 -1.06
CA TYR A 106 5.82 0.89 -0.31
C TYR A 106 6.06 0.93 1.19
N ASP A 107 5.27 1.74 1.90
CA ASP A 107 5.24 1.72 3.37
C ASP A 107 4.56 0.45 3.87
N ASN A 108 3.58 -0.08 3.12
CA ASN A 108 2.96 -1.38 3.37
C ASN A 108 2.45 -2.02 2.08
N ALA A 109 2.50 -3.35 1.98
CA ALA A 109 1.85 -4.12 0.92
C ALA A 109 1.09 -5.30 1.52
N TYR A 110 -0.16 -5.46 1.10
CA TYR A 110 -0.97 -6.62 1.40
C TYR A 110 -0.78 -7.64 0.29
N ILE A 111 -0.18 -8.78 0.63
CA ILE A 111 0.25 -9.78 -0.33
C ILE A 111 -0.63 -11.02 -0.17
N PHE A 112 -1.38 -11.33 -1.22
CA PHE A 112 -2.35 -12.41 -1.25
C PHE A 112 -1.92 -13.48 -2.22
N LYS A 113 -2.15 -14.74 -1.86
CA LYS A 113 -2.12 -15.86 -2.80
C LYS A 113 -3.40 -15.83 -3.61
N TYR A 114 -3.31 -16.06 -4.92
CA TYR A 114 -4.50 -16.19 -5.75
C TYR A 114 -5.44 -17.26 -5.20
N SER A 115 -6.71 -16.90 -5.14
CA SER A 115 -7.82 -17.81 -4.82
C SER A 115 -8.97 -17.56 -5.80
N PRO A 116 -9.49 -18.59 -6.45
CA PRO A 116 -10.61 -18.45 -7.39
C PRO A 116 -11.83 -17.82 -6.72
N ARG A 117 -12.40 -16.81 -7.36
CA ARG A 117 -13.67 -16.20 -6.91
C ARG A 117 -14.77 -16.53 -7.91
N PRO A 118 -15.83 -17.22 -7.51
CA PRO A 118 -16.95 -17.55 -8.40
C PRO A 118 -17.47 -16.31 -9.15
N GLY A 119 -17.79 -16.47 -10.43
CA GLY A 119 -18.30 -15.38 -11.28
C GLY A 119 -17.24 -14.48 -11.89
N THR A 120 -15.94 -14.75 -11.68
CA THR A 120 -14.85 -14.02 -12.36
C THR A 120 -14.29 -14.85 -13.53
N ASP A 121 -13.84 -14.17 -14.59
CA ASP A 121 -13.14 -14.82 -15.70
C ASP A 121 -11.89 -15.59 -15.27
N ALA A 122 -11.23 -15.12 -14.21
CA ALA A 122 -10.07 -15.79 -13.65
C ALA A 122 -10.42 -17.15 -13.04
N ALA A 123 -11.62 -17.29 -12.45
CA ALA A 123 -12.08 -18.56 -11.87
C ALA A 123 -12.41 -19.63 -12.94
N ALA A 124 -12.64 -19.20 -14.19
CA ALA A 124 -12.85 -20.11 -15.32
C ALA A 124 -11.55 -20.63 -15.94
N ARG A 125 -10.40 -20.11 -15.49
CA ARG A 125 -9.09 -20.58 -15.95
C ARG A 125 -8.58 -21.73 -15.10
N GLU A 126 -7.74 -22.56 -15.69
CA GLU A 126 -6.96 -23.53 -14.95
C GLU A 126 -6.04 -22.81 -13.96
N ASP A 127 -6.07 -23.22 -12.70
CA ASP A 127 -5.17 -22.74 -11.65
C ASP A 127 -3.85 -23.52 -11.74
N ASP A 128 -3.05 -23.17 -12.73
CA ASP A 128 -1.84 -23.85 -13.17
C ASP A 128 -0.59 -23.54 -12.32
N VAL A 129 -0.70 -22.67 -11.31
CA VAL A 129 0.41 -22.38 -10.39
C VAL A 129 0.28 -23.26 -9.14
N PRO A 130 1.23 -24.18 -8.86
CA PRO A 130 1.18 -25.05 -7.69
C PRO A 130 1.05 -24.28 -6.38
N ARG A 131 0.38 -24.88 -5.39
CA ARG A 131 0.16 -24.26 -4.08
C ARG A 131 1.48 -23.92 -3.38
N GLU A 132 2.46 -24.78 -3.49
CA GLU A 132 3.79 -24.63 -2.90
C GLU A 132 4.51 -23.41 -3.50
N VAL A 133 4.40 -23.22 -4.82
CA VAL A 133 4.96 -22.03 -5.53
C VAL A 133 4.27 -20.75 -5.09
N LYS A 134 2.93 -20.77 -4.92
CA LYS A 134 2.19 -19.61 -4.38
C LYS A 134 2.64 -19.26 -2.97
N GLU A 135 2.87 -20.28 -2.13
CA GLU A 135 3.35 -20.08 -0.76
C GLU A 135 4.76 -19.48 -0.74
N GLU A 136 5.68 -20.06 -1.52
CA GLU A 136 7.06 -19.56 -1.64
C GLU A 136 7.09 -18.10 -2.11
N ARG A 137 6.35 -17.78 -3.19
CA ARG A 137 6.25 -16.41 -3.70
C ARG A 137 5.65 -15.44 -2.68
N ASN A 138 4.63 -15.86 -1.96
CA ASN A 138 4.02 -15.05 -0.92
C ASN A 138 5.01 -14.73 0.20
N GLN A 139 5.71 -15.74 0.73
CA GLN A 139 6.71 -15.56 1.78
C GLN A 139 7.88 -14.68 1.32
N ALA A 140 8.34 -14.87 0.08
CA ALA A 140 9.41 -14.06 -0.49
C ALA A 140 9.03 -12.57 -0.60
N LEU A 141 7.78 -12.26 -1.01
CA LEU A 141 7.34 -10.86 -1.07
C LEU A 141 7.04 -10.28 0.32
N LEU A 142 6.59 -11.08 1.29
CA LEU A 142 6.44 -10.62 2.67
C LEU A 142 7.79 -10.23 3.26
N ALA A 143 8.81 -11.07 3.11
CA ALA A 143 10.17 -10.76 3.56
C ALA A 143 10.72 -9.49 2.86
N LEU A 144 10.51 -9.37 1.55
CA LEU A 144 10.89 -8.16 0.81
C LEU A 144 10.15 -6.92 1.33
N GLN A 145 8.86 -7.03 1.66
CA GLN A 145 8.09 -5.91 2.19
C GLN A 145 8.61 -5.47 3.55
N ASP A 146 9.02 -6.40 4.41
CA ASP A 146 9.63 -6.06 5.70
C ASP A 146 10.91 -5.25 5.52
N GLU A 147 11.78 -5.63 4.58
CA GLU A 147 13.00 -4.87 4.23
C GLU A 147 12.66 -3.46 3.73
N VAL A 148 11.71 -3.36 2.79
CA VAL A 148 11.29 -2.10 2.18
C VAL A 148 10.64 -1.19 3.22
N SER A 149 9.74 -1.72 4.06
CA SER A 149 9.09 -0.97 5.14
C SER A 149 10.11 -0.45 6.15
N LEU A 150 11.08 -1.28 6.55
CA LEU A 150 12.12 -0.86 7.48
C LEU A 150 12.94 0.31 6.91
N ALA A 151 13.32 0.23 5.64
CA ALA A 151 14.03 1.31 4.97
C ALA A 151 13.22 2.62 4.91
N ARG A 152 11.89 2.50 4.74
CA ARG A 152 10.96 3.66 4.78
C ARG A 152 10.86 4.24 6.18
N HIS A 153 10.68 3.41 7.21
CA HIS A 153 10.53 3.86 8.60
C HIS A 153 11.82 4.51 9.13
N ARG A 154 12.99 4.01 8.75
CA ARG A 154 14.28 4.64 9.13
C ARG A 154 14.41 6.10 8.69
N ARG A 155 13.69 6.54 7.65
CA ARG A 155 13.65 7.96 7.25
C ARG A 155 12.94 8.87 8.25
N LEU A 156 12.18 8.28 9.19
CA LEU A 156 11.48 8.99 10.26
C LEU A 156 12.33 9.11 11.53
N GLU A 157 13.45 8.39 11.63
CA GLU A 157 14.33 8.45 12.77
C GLU A 157 14.88 9.89 12.96
N GLY A 158 14.80 10.38 14.20
CA GLY A 158 15.19 11.74 14.55
C GLY A 158 14.24 12.85 14.10
N ARG A 159 13.10 12.50 13.45
CA ARG A 159 12.09 13.47 13.04
C ARG A 159 10.95 13.57 14.07
N THR A 160 10.43 14.76 14.28
CA THR A 160 9.20 14.97 15.03
C THR A 160 8.00 14.73 14.11
N VAL A 161 7.07 13.87 14.54
CA VAL A 161 5.85 13.55 13.78
C VAL A 161 4.62 13.76 14.66
N GLU A 162 3.52 14.21 14.03
CA GLU A 162 2.21 14.28 14.69
C GLU A 162 1.56 12.89 14.71
N ALA A 163 1.19 12.41 15.89
CA ALA A 163 0.46 11.16 16.05
C ALA A 163 -0.93 11.43 16.69
N LEU A 164 -1.97 10.80 16.16
CA LEU A 164 -3.26 10.71 16.81
C LEU A 164 -3.24 9.46 17.69
N ILE A 165 -3.45 9.65 18.97
CA ILE A 165 -3.60 8.54 19.91
C ILE A 165 -4.97 7.90 19.68
N GLU A 166 -5.01 6.59 19.51
CA GLU A 166 -6.21 5.83 19.18
C GLU A 166 -6.63 4.91 20.33
N GLU A 167 -5.65 4.36 21.08
CA GLU A 167 -5.92 3.43 22.17
C GLU A 167 -4.74 3.30 23.14
N ALA A 168 -4.96 2.61 24.26
CA ALA A 168 -3.88 2.19 25.15
C ALA A 168 -2.97 1.16 24.43
N GLY A 169 -1.68 1.25 24.65
CA GLY A 169 -0.72 0.27 24.12
C GLY A 169 -0.83 -1.09 24.81
N LYS A 170 -0.13 -2.09 24.25
CA LYS A 170 -0.14 -3.46 24.77
C LYS A 170 0.49 -3.60 26.16
N ARG A 171 1.37 -2.69 26.55
CA ARG A 171 2.01 -2.68 27.87
C ARG A 171 1.47 -1.54 28.69
N GLN A 172 1.45 -1.73 30.01
CA GLN A 172 1.05 -0.67 30.95
C GLN A 172 1.96 0.57 30.76
N GLY A 173 1.35 1.76 30.70
CA GLY A 173 2.06 3.02 30.48
C GLY A 173 2.41 3.29 29.01
N GLN A 174 1.89 2.49 28.07
CA GLN A 174 2.04 2.76 26.63
C GLN A 174 0.72 3.22 26.02
N LEU A 175 0.86 4.07 25.00
CA LEU A 175 -0.20 4.52 24.12
C LEU A 175 0.11 4.04 22.70
N PHE A 176 -0.92 3.70 21.95
CA PHE A 176 -0.83 3.45 20.52
C PHE A 176 -1.52 4.55 19.74
N GLY A 177 -0.89 4.96 18.67
CA GLY A 177 -1.44 5.98 17.77
C GLY A 177 -0.94 5.80 16.35
N ARG A 178 -1.41 6.67 15.48
CA ARG A 178 -1.00 6.69 14.07
C ARG A 178 -0.58 8.08 13.61
N THR A 179 0.48 8.12 12.82
CA THR A 179 0.90 9.35 12.15
C THR A 179 -0.07 9.73 11.02
N ARG A 180 0.09 10.90 10.42
CA ARG A 180 -0.66 11.28 9.21
C ARG A 180 -0.34 10.38 8.01
N GLY A 181 0.89 9.80 7.95
CA GLY A 181 1.26 8.77 6.99
C GLY A 181 0.72 7.36 7.29
N ASN A 182 -0.16 7.24 8.31
CA ASN A 182 -0.73 5.97 8.75
C ASN A 182 0.27 4.97 9.36
N HIS A 183 1.47 5.42 9.76
CA HIS A 183 2.41 4.58 10.49
C HIS A 183 1.95 4.43 11.94
N GLY A 184 1.89 3.19 12.43
CA GLY A 184 1.64 2.91 13.84
C GLY A 184 2.83 3.34 14.70
N VAL A 185 2.56 4.03 15.81
CA VAL A 185 3.55 4.45 16.78
C VAL A 185 3.16 3.99 18.16
N ILE A 186 4.14 3.53 18.92
CA ILE A 186 4.00 3.22 20.35
C ILE A 186 4.73 4.33 21.11
N ILE A 187 4.06 4.91 22.06
CA ILE A 187 4.55 6.04 22.84
C ILE A 187 4.51 5.64 24.31
N ASP A 188 5.63 5.74 25.00
CA ASP A 188 5.65 5.64 26.46
C ASP A 188 5.14 6.96 27.06
N GLY A 189 4.11 6.91 27.89
CA GLY A 189 3.48 8.11 28.42
C GLY A 189 2.32 7.85 29.37
N ALA A 190 1.88 8.90 30.05
CA ALA A 190 0.79 8.81 30.98
C ALA A 190 -0.56 8.57 30.28
N VAL A 191 -1.30 7.58 30.75
CA VAL A 191 -2.68 7.24 30.30
C VAL A 191 -3.69 8.39 30.54
N SER A 192 -3.28 9.51 31.14
CA SER A 192 -4.12 10.68 31.44
C SER A 192 -4.42 11.56 30.23
N LEU A 193 -4.13 11.11 29.00
CA LEU A 193 -4.44 11.81 27.75
C LEU A 193 -5.78 11.41 27.11
N PHE A 194 -6.55 10.56 27.80
CA PHE A 194 -7.93 10.16 27.42
C PHE A 194 -8.96 10.73 28.39
#